data_1dcdacb6f6b3bbe29f77b0a81207facd
#
_entry.id   1dcdacb6f6b3bbe29f77b0a81207facd
#
_cell.length_a   1.000
_cell.length_b   1.000
_cell.length_c   1.000
_cell.angle_alpha   90.00
_cell.angle_beta   90.00
_cell.angle_gamma   90.00
#
_symmetry.space_group_name_H-M   'P 1'
#
loop_
_entity.id
_entity.type
_entity.pdbx_description
1 polymer ?
#
loop_
_entity_poly.entity_id
_entity_poly.type
_entity_poly.pdbx_seq_one_letter_code
_entity_poly.pdbx_strand_id
1 'polypeptide(L)'
;VPGVRDASTERATDAVPVDAVPVDAVPVDVVLADAVRAVGLAAGLDVVGVAPAEPLLRARAALHDRAASGLADTMAFTYRNPERSTDPGQAVAGARSVVVGARRYLGDEPPRPAGPSGRVARYAWVEHYAPLRQALWAMARHLRAAGHKAVAYADDNSIVDREIAHRAGIGWFGKNANLLVPGAGSWFVLGAVVTTAALPAAPGPVPDGCGPCRRCVDGCPTGAIVAPGVVDARRCLSWLLQKPGPFPAEYRAALGDRLY
;
A
#
# COMPACT_ATOMS: atom_id res chain seq x y z
N VAL A 1 33.22 49.37 -54.53
CA VAL A 1 32.59 48.33 -55.37
C VAL A 1 33.66 47.40 -55.87
N PRO A 2 33.74 46.12 -55.83
CA PRO A 2 32.78 45.01 -55.89
C PRO A 2 33.01 43.99 -54.76
N GLY A 3 32.26 43.06 -54.54
CA GLY A 3 31.46 42.07 -55.14
C GLY A 3 31.13 40.98 -54.11
N VAL A 4 29.87 40.71 -53.99
CA VAL A 4 29.30 39.66 -53.11
C VAL A 4 29.59 38.31 -53.77
N ARG A 5 30.13 37.34 -53.00
CA ARG A 5 30.09 35.90 -53.33
C ARG A 5 29.26 35.17 -52.30
N ASP A 6 28.18 34.68 -52.81
CA ASP A 6 27.31 33.70 -52.24
C ASP A 6 28.06 32.37 -52.02
N ALA A 7 27.97 31.80 -50.86
CA ALA A 7 28.41 30.43 -50.55
C ALA A 7 27.36 29.80 -49.63
N SER A 8 26.30 29.31 -50.25
CA SER A 8 25.39 28.32 -49.73
C SER A 8 26.16 27.04 -49.37
N THR A 9 26.37 26.79 -48.08
CA THR A 9 26.85 25.51 -47.58
C THR A 9 25.68 24.80 -46.91
N GLU A 10 25.11 23.86 -47.62
CA GLU A 10 24.19 22.86 -47.11
C GLU A 10 24.86 22.12 -45.95
N ARG A 11 24.29 22.22 -44.75
CA ARG A 11 24.57 21.28 -43.65
C ARG A 11 23.63 20.12 -43.81
N ALA A 12 24.19 18.97 -44.15
CA ALA A 12 23.54 17.70 -44.02
C ALA A 12 23.14 17.51 -42.54
N THR A 13 21.86 17.37 -42.30
CA THR A 13 21.32 16.89 -41.02
C THR A 13 21.53 15.39 -40.96
N ASP A 14 22.55 14.96 -40.21
CA ASP A 14 22.67 13.56 -39.80
C ASP A 14 21.44 13.20 -38.97
N ALA A 15 20.51 12.48 -39.56
CA ALA A 15 19.42 11.85 -38.87
C ALA A 15 20.00 10.74 -38.00
N VAL A 16 19.94 10.92 -36.68
CA VAL A 16 20.20 9.87 -35.69
C VAL A 16 19.19 8.75 -35.93
N PRO A 17 19.61 7.48 -36.12
CA PRO A 17 18.67 6.38 -36.25
C PRO A 17 17.89 6.19 -34.92
N VAL A 18 16.58 6.35 -35.01
CA VAL A 18 15.64 5.99 -33.91
C VAL A 18 15.35 4.51 -34.04
N ASP A 19 16.31 3.66 -33.66
CA ASP A 19 16.09 2.23 -33.54
C ASP A 19 16.98 1.64 -32.46
N ALA A 20 16.49 1.76 -31.23
CA ALA A 20 16.84 0.83 -30.16
C ALA A 20 15.59 0.60 -29.31
N VAL A 21 14.66 -0.17 -29.84
CA VAL A 21 13.65 -0.85 -29.02
C VAL A 21 14.42 -1.84 -28.16
N PRO A 22 14.34 -1.76 -26.82
CA PRO A 22 14.98 -2.76 -25.95
C PRO A 22 14.35 -4.13 -26.25
N VAL A 23 15.20 -5.06 -26.71
CA VAL A 23 14.84 -6.42 -27.07
C VAL A 23 14.61 -7.20 -25.79
N ASP A 24 13.56 -6.99 -24.99
CA ASP A 24 13.11 -7.93 -23.93
C ASP A 24 11.89 -7.40 -23.16
N ALA A 25 11.03 -6.60 -23.76
CA ALA A 25 9.72 -6.33 -23.16
C ALA A 25 8.85 -7.58 -23.29
N VAL A 26 8.85 -8.45 -22.26
CA VAL A 26 7.88 -9.54 -22.21
C VAL A 26 6.47 -8.94 -22.25
N PRO A 27 5.63 -9.38 -23.22
CA PRO A 27 4.28 -8.83 -23.37
C PRO A 27 3.50 -8.89 -22.04
N VAL A 28 2.87 -7.77 -21.67
CA VAL A 28 1.97 -7.73 -20.52
C VAL A 28 0.62 -8.32 -20.91
N ASP A 29 0.08 -9.17 -20.05
CA ASP A 29 -1.20 -9.83 -20.30
C ASP A 29 -2.35 -8.97 -19.76
N VAL A 30 -2.94 -8.13 -20.62
CA VAL A 30 -4.06 -7.26 -20.31
C VAL A 30 -5.32 -8.08 -20.04
N VAL A 31 -5.56 -9.13 -20.84
CA VAL A 31 -6.77 -9.98 -20.70
C VAL A 31 -6.75 -10.71 -19.36
N LEU A 32 -5.59 -11.26 -18.98
CA LEU A 32 -5.43 -11.92 -17.69
C LEU A 32 -5.61 -10.93 -16.53
N ALA A 33 -5.08 -9.71 -16.65
CA ALA A 33 -5.24 -8.69 -15.62
C ALA A 33 -6.70 -8.31 -15.39
N ASP A 34 -7.47 -8.11 -16.45
CA ASP A 34 -8.90 -7.79 -16.38
C ASP A 34 -9.69 -8.97 -15.81
N ALA A 35 -9.36 -10.19 -16.19
CA ALA A 35 -9.99 -11.40 -15.64
C ALA A 35 -9.71 -11.53 -14.12
N VAL A 36 -8.46 -11.36 -13.69
CA VAL A 36 -8.10 -11.41 -12.25
C VAL A 36 -8.81 -10.31 -11.46
N ARG A 37 -8.89 -9.10 -12.02
CA ARG A 37 -9.63 -7.98 -11.40
C ARG A 37 -11.11 -8.33 -11.24
N ALA A 38 -11.75 -8.85 -12.30
CA ALA A 38 -13.14 -9.27 -12.26
C ALA A 38 -13.38 -10.36 -11.22
N VAL A 39 -12.48 -11.35 -11.12
CA VAL A 39 -12.54 -12.41 -10.09
C VAL A 39 -12.48 -11.82 -8.67
N GLY A 40 -11.59 -10.88 -8.42
CA GLY A 40 -11.48 -10.22 -7.12
C GLY A 40 -12.72 -9.43 -6.72
N LEU A 41 -13.25 -8.62 -7.64
CA LEU A 41 -14.48 -7.85 -7.43
C LEU A 41 -15.70 -8.76 -7.21
N ALA A 42 -15.86 -9.81 -8.03
CA ALA A 42 -16.93 -10.80 -7.86
C ALA A 42 -16.84 -11.57 -6.54
N ALA A 43 -15.63 -11.73 -5.99
CA ALA A 43 -15.39 -12.36 -4.69
C ALA A 43 -15.55 -11.39 -3.50
N GLY A 44 -16.00 -10.15 -3.74
CA GLY A 44 -16.35 -9.17 -2.70
C GLY A 44 -15.24 -8.22 -2.28
N LEU A 45 -14.25 -8.00 -3.14
CA LEU A 45 -13.35 -6.85 -2.99
C LEU A 45 -14.02 -5.59 -3.55
N ASP A 46 -13.76 -4.45 -2.93
CA ASP A 46 -14.28 -3.16 -3.39
C ASP A 46 -13.34 -2.51 -4.41
N VAL A 47 -12.03 -2.77 -4.29
CA VAL A 47 -11.02 -2.24 -5.20
C VAL A 47 -9.97 -3.30 -5.48
N VAL A 48 -9.54 -3.40 -6.74
CA VAL A 48 -8.42 -4.24 -7.17
C VAL A 48 -7.49 -3.41 -8.05
N GLY A 49 -6.21 -3.41 -7.73
CA GLY A 49 -5.16 -2.72 -8.48
C GLY A 49 -3.97 -3.63 -8.75
N VAL A 50 -3.11 -3.23 -9.67
CA VAL A 50 -1.87 -3.94 -10.01
C VAL A 50 -0.68 -3.02 -9.85
N ALA A 51 0.35 -3.49 -9.13
CA ALA A 51 1.64 -2.83 -9.01
C ALA A 51 2.75 -3.72 -9.62
N PRO A 52 3.87 -3.14 -10.08
CA PRO A 52 5.05 -3.92 -10.41
C PRO A 52 5.65 -4.56 -9.15
N ALA A 53 6.28 -5.73 -9.29
CA ALA A 53 6.90 -6.47 -8.18
C ALA A 53 8.35 -6.02 -7.88
N GLU A 54 8.70 -4.80 -8.24
CA GLU A 54 10.00 -4.20 -7.92
C GLU A 54 10.14 -3.93 -6.42
N PRO A 55 11.37 -3.93 -5.88
CA PRO A 55 11.61 -3.58 -4.48
C PRO A 55 11.01 -2.23 -4.07
N LEU A 56 10.44 -2.17 -2.87
CA LEU A 56 9.73 -1.02 -2.30
C LEU A 56 10.72 -0.09 -1.60
N LEU A 57 11.64 0.54 -2.35
CA LEU A 57 12.77 1.30 -1.81
C LEU A 57 12.35 2.44 -0.87
N ARG A 58 11.26 3.14 -1.20
CA ARG A 58 10.72 4.20 -0.34
C ARG A 58 10.26 3.67 1.03
N ALA A 59 9.56 2.55 1.04
CA ALA A 59 9.11 1.91 2.28
C ALA A 59 10.30 1.38 3.09
N ARG A 60 11.29 0.77 2.42
CA ARG A 60 12.52 0.28 3.05
C ARG A 60 13.27 1.41 3.76
N ALA A 61 13.55 2.50 3.07
CA ALA A 61 14.19 3.67 3.67
C ALA A 61 13.39 4.20 4.87
N ALA A 62 12.07 4.34 4.74
CA ALA A 62 11.21 4.81 5.83
C ALA A 62 11.22 3.87 7.05
N LEU A 63 11.31 2.55 6.85
CA LEU A 63 11.42 1.59 7.97
C LEU A 63 12.75 1.74 8.70
N HIS A 64 13.86 1.85 7.98
CA HIS A 64 15.18 2.07 8.58
C HIS A 64 15.25 3.39 9.34
N ASP A 65 14.80 4.49 8.73
CA ASP A 65 14.83 5.82 9.35
C ASP A 65 14.00 5.86 10.64
N ARG A 66 12.82 5.27 10.65
CA ARG A 66 11.97 5.21 11.85
C ARG A 66 12.54 4.33 12.93
N ALA A 67 13.16 3.20 12.57
CA ALA A 67 13.85 2.33 13.51
C ALA A 67 15.06 3.06 14.13
N ALA A 68 15.90 3.68 13.31
CA ALA A 68 17.07 4.44 13.76
C ALA A 68 16.71 5.64 14.66
N SER A 69 15.56 6.28 14.38
CA SER A 69 15.05 7.40 15.19
C SER A 69 14.25 6.94 16.44
N GLY A 70 14.16 5.65 16.72
CA GLY A 70 13.43 5.10 17.85
C GLY A 70 11.89 5.26 17.75
N LEU A 71 11.37 5.66 16.61
CA LEU A 71 9.92 5.88 16.40
C LEU A 71 9.14 4.57 16.29
N ALA A 72 9.80 3.45 16.04
CA ALA A 72 9.20 2.13 15.97
C ALA A 72 8.91 1.51 17.34
N ASP A 73 9.46 2.06 18.43
CA ASP A 73 9.46 1.44 19.76
C ASP A 73 9.98 -0.02 19.69
N THR A 74 9.31 -0.95 20.33
CA THR A 74 9.60 -2.39 20.28
C THR A 74 8.77 -3.16 19.26
N MET A 75 8.16 -2.45 18.31
CA MET A 75 7.34 -3.05 17.24
C MET A 75 8.20 -3.92 16.34
N ALA A 76 8.05 -5.24 16.45
CA ALA A 76 8.81 -6.18 15.63
C ALA A 76 8.12 -6.50 14.29
N PHE A 77 6.80 -6.34 14.21
CA PHE A 77 5.99 -6.79 13.09
C PHE A 77 6.62 -6.43 11.72
N THR A 78 6.51 -5.21 11.25
CA THR A 78 7.07 -4.78 9.96
C THR A 78 8.58 -4.56 10.02
N TYR A 79 9.14 -4.27 11.21
CA TYR A 79 10.52 -3.86 11.39
C TYR A 79 11.51 -5.02 11.56
N ARG A 80 11.03 -6.27 11.72
CA ARG A 80 11.92 -7.43 11.95
C ARG A 80 12.87 -7.71 10.79
N ASN A 81 12.38 -7.58 9.56
CA ASN A 81 13.17 -7.82 8.36
C ASN A 81 12.69 -6.90 7.22
N PRO A 82 13.08 -5.61 7.22
CA PRO A 82 12.68 -4.65 6.19
C PRO A 82 13.11 -5.07 4.79
N GLU A 83 14.28 -5.71 4.64
CA GLU A 83 14.79 -6.16 3.35
C GLU A 83 13.85 -7.17 2.68
N ARG A 84 13.35 -8.13 3.48
CA ARG A 84 12.41 -9.14 2.98
C ARG A 84 11.03 -8.55 2.72
N SER A 85 10.46 -7.80 3.67
CA SER A 85 9.07 -7.31 3.56
C SER A 85 8.88 -6.24 2.49
N THR A 86 9.96 -5.62 2.04
CA THR A 86 9.95 -4.61 0.98
C THR A 86 10.40 -5.14 -0.38
N ASP A 87 10.57 -6.44 -0.51
CA ASP A 87 10.95 -7.06 -1.79
C ASP A 87 10.01 -8.22 -2.14
N PRO A 88 9.00 -7.99 -3.00
CA PRO A 88 8.10 -9.04 -3.45
C PRO A 88 8.81 -10.22 -4.11
N GLY A 89 10.01 -10.02 -4.69
CA GLY A 89 10.82 -11.08 -5.28
C GLY A 89 11.33 -12.10 -4.25
N GLN A 90 11.52 -11.68 -2.99
CA GLN A 90 11.85 -12.58 -1.89
C GLN A 90 10.63 -13.35 -1.37
N ALA A 91 9.42 -12.81 -1.54
CA ALA A 91 8.18 -13.51 -1.19
C ALA A 91 7.83 -14.58 -2.23
N VAL A 92 8.02 -14.26 -3.53
CA VAL A 92 7.80 -15.20 -4.65
C VAL A 92 8.93 -15.05 -5.67
N ALA A 93 9.79 -16.05 -5.79
CA ALA A 93 10.90 -16.02 -6.73
C ALA A 93 10.38 -15.87 -8.18
N GLY A 94 10.91 -14.85 -8.89
CA GLY A 94 10.51 -14.49 -10.23
C GLY A 94 9.21 -13.66 -10.29
N ALA A 95 8.79 -13.06 -9.17
CA ALA A 95 7.64 -12.15 -9.15
C ALA A 95 7.82 -11.00 -10.16
N ARG A 96 6.75 -10.68 -10.88
CA ARG A 96 6.70 -9.61 -11.87
C ARG A 96 5.60 -8.60 -11.59
N SER A 97 4.52 -9.03 -10.96
CA SER A 97 3.42 -8.17 -10.58
C SER A 97 2.88 -8.53 -9.19
N VAL A 98 2.26 -7.55 -8.55
CA VAL A 98 1.49 -7.73 -7.32
C VAL A 98 0.08 -7.21 -7.54
N VAL A 99 -0.91 -8.10 -7.42
CA VAL A 99 -2.33 -7.72 -7.49
C VAL A 99 -2.82 -7.43 -6.09
N VAL A 100 -3.25 -6.20 -5.84
CA VAL A 100 -3.72 -5.76 -4.51
C VAL A 100 -5.24 -5.76 -4.47
N GLY A 101 -5.80 -6.29 -3.40
CA GLY A 101 -7.21 -6.22 -3.10
C GLY A 101 -7.48 -5.37 -1.85
N ALA A 102 -8.48 -4.52 -1.92
CA ALA A 102 -8.98 -3.73 -0.79
C ALA A 102 -10.45 -4.07 -0.52
N ARG A 103 -10.77 -4.35 0.74
CA ARG A 103 -12.14 -4.64 1.19
C ARG A 103 -12.55 -3.63 2.26
N ARG A 104 -13.66 -2.95 2.02
CA ARG A 104 -14.20 -1.92 2.92
C ARG A 104 -14.81 -2.57 4.18
N TYR A 105 -14.55 -1.92 5.32
CA TYR A 105 -15.12 -2.34 6.61
C TYR A 105 -15.93 -1.22 7.31
N LEU A 106 -16.13 -0.08 6.65
CA LEU A 106 -16.99 0.97 7.20
C LEU A 106 -18.45 0.50 7.22
N GLY A 107 -19.01 0.39 8.40
CA GLY A 107 -20.40 0.09 8.67
C GLY A 107 -20.99 1.07 9.69
N ASP A 108 -22.28 0.94 9.94
CA ASP A 108 -22.97 1.74 10.96
C ASP A 108 -22.49 1.33 12.36
N GLU A 109 -22.35 2.34 13.24
CA GLU A 109 -21.95 2.10 14.61
C GLU A 109 -23.11 1.43 15.38
N PRO A 110 -22.89 0.28 16.02
CA PRO A 110 -23.93 -0.35 16.80
C PRO A 110 -24.34 0.54 17.97
N PRO A 111 -25.59 0.44 18.44
CA PRO A 111 -26.05 1.16 19.62
C PRO A 111 -25.13 0.89 20.82
N ARG A 112 -24.80 1.93 21.58
CA ARG A 112 -24.05 1.76 22.81
C ARG A 112 -24.90 1.05 23.87
N PRO A 113 -24.36 0.01 24.53
CA PRO A 113 -25.07 -0.64 25.63
C PRO A 113 -25.24 0.35 26.81
N ALA A 114 -26.29 0.15 27.59
CA ALA A 114 -26.46 0.86 28.85
C ALA A 114 -25.39 0.38 29.85
N GLY A 115 -24.75 1.30 30.58
CA GLY A 115 -23.73 1.01 31.58
C GLY A 115 -22.30 1.09 31.09
N PRO A 116 -21.32 0.67 31.90
CA PRO A 116 -19.91 0.71 31.54
C PRO A 116 -19.63 -0.08 30.26
N SER A 117 -19.02 0.55 29.27
CA SER A 117 -18.72 -0.07 27.99
C SER A 117 -17.42 0.49 27.39
N GLY A 118 -16.75 -0.33 26.55
CA GLY A 118 -15.58 0.09 25.83
C GLY A 118 -15.80 0.01 24.31
N ARG A 119 -15.06 0.82 23.57
CA ARG A 119 -15.09 0.84 22.10
C ARG A 119 -13.98 0.00 21.53
N VAL A 120 -14.35 -0.89 20.62
CA VAL A 120 -13.43 -1.66 19.80
C VAL A 120 -13.33 -1.00 18.41
N ALA A 121 -12.18 -1.06 17.77
CA ALA A 121 -11.99 -0.51 16.41
C ALA A 121 -12.96 -1.17 15.41
N ARG A 122 -13.48 -0.38 14.47
CA ARG A 122 -14.51 -0.84 13.50
C ARG A 122 -14.11 -2.08 12.71
N TYR A 123 -12.84 -2.20 12.33
CA TYR A 123 -12.37 -3.37 11.58
C TYR A 123 -12.43 -4.68 12.39
N ALA A 124 -12.55 -4.61 13.71
CA ALA A 124 -12.65 -5.76 14.60
C ALA A 124 -14.10 -6.09 15.04
N TRP A 125 -15.13 -5.37 14.52
CA TRP A 125 -16.53 -5.66 14.85
C TRP A 125 -17.02 -6.96 14.23
N VAL A 126 -16.52 -7.28 13.03
CA VAL A 126 -16.78 -8.53 12.32
C VAL A 126 -15.50 -9.03 11.67
N GLU A 127 -15.47 -10.30 11.28
CA GLU A 127 -14.34 -10.90 10.59
C GLU A 127 -14.27 -10.39 9.14
N HIS A 128 -13.35 -9.46 8.85
CA HIS A 128 -13.12 -8.90 7.53
C HIS A 128 -12.00 -9.58 6.77
N TYR A 129 -11.06 -10.23 7.48
CA TYR A 129 -9.91 -10.86 6.85
C TYR A 129 -10.23 -12.21 6.20
N ALA A 130 -11.19 -12.97 6.73
CA ALA A 130 -11.58 -14.24 6.10
C ALA A 130 -12.15 -14.04 4.68
N PRO A 131 -13.13 -13.14 4.44
CA PRO A 131 -13.58 -12.87 3.08
C PRO A 131 -12.51 -12.20 2.22
N LEU A 132 -11.64 -11.35 2.77
CA LEU A 132 -10.49 -10.82 2.04
C LEU A 132 -9.58 -11.95 1.55
N ARG A 133 -9.17 -12.86 2.44
CA ARG A 133 -8.34 -14.03 2.08
C ARG A 133 -9.00 -14.90 1.02
N GLN A 134 -10.30 -15.15 1.12
CA GLN A 134 -11.04 -15.93 0.11
C GLN A 134 -10.98 -15.31 -1.27
N ALA A 135 -11.16 -13.98 -1.36
CA ALA A 135 -11.05 -13.25 -2.61
C ALA A 135 -9.63 -13.28 -3.19
N LEU A 136 -8.61 -13.08 -2.36
CA LEU A 136 -7.20 -13.19 -2.76
C LEU A 136 -6.86 -14.61 -3.25
N TRP A 137 -7.35 -15.64 -2.58
CA TRP A 137 -7.17 -17.03 -3.04
C TRP A 137 -7.88 -17.32 -4.35
N ALA A 138 -9.05 -16.72 -4.59
CA ALA A 138 -9.74 -16.85 -5.88
C ALA A 138 -8.89 -16.24 -7.01
N MET A 139 -8.35 -15.04 -6.83
CA MET A 139 -7.43 -14.41 -7.78
C MET A 139 -6.15 -15.26 -7.97
N ALA A 140 -5.53 -15.75 -6.88
CA ALA A 140 -4.34 -16.59 -6.96
C ALA A 140 -4.60 -17.91 -7.70
N ARG A 141 -5.76 -18.55 -7.51
CA ARG A 141 -6.15 -19.75 -8.27
C ARG A 141 -6.30 -19.46 -9.75
N HIS A 142 -6.90 -18.32 -10.10
CA HIS A 142 -7.06 -17.92 -11.50
C HIS A 142 -5.70 -17.74 -12.18
N LEU A 143 -4.75 -17.05 -11.54
CA LEU A 143 -3.38 -16.88 -12.03
C LEU A 143 -2.63 -18.20 -12.17
N ARG A 144 -2.82 -19.13 -11.22
CA ARG A 144 -2.20 -20.47 -11.29
C ARG A 144 -2.78 -21.31 -12.43
N ALA A 145 -4.10 -21.21 -12.67
CA ALA A 145 -4.73 -21.88 -13.80
C ALA A 145 -4.20 -21.36 -15.15
N ALA A 146 -3.76 -20.10 -15.22
CA ALA A 146 -3.06 -19.50 -16.36
C ALA A 146 -1.56 -19.85 -16.43
N GLY A 147 -1.05 -20.75 -15.58
CA GLY A 147 0.34 -21.23 -15.61
C GLY A 147 1.35 -20.41 -14.81
N HIS A 148 0.91 -19.42 -14.01
CA HIS A 148 1.79 -18.57 -13.23
C HIS A 148 1.91 -19.03 -11.77
N LYS A 149 3.05 -18.72 -11.12
CA LYS A 149 3.12 -18.79 -9.65
C LYS A 149 2.33 -17.62 -9.09
N ALA A 150 1.56 -17.87 -8.03
CA ALA A 150 0.79 -16.83 -7.35
C ALA A 150 0.58 -17.22 -5.89
N VAL A 151 0.90 -16.31 -4.96
CA VAL A 151 0.77 -16.50 -3.51
C VAL A 151 0.02 -15.33 -2.92
N ALA A 152 -1.02 -15.61 -2.14
CA ALA A 152 -1.83 -14.60 -1.47
C ALA A 152 -1.29 -14.30 -0.06
N TYR A 153 -1.25 -13.01 0.28
CA TYR A 153 -0.84 -12.46 1.57
C TYR A 153 -1.93 -11.53 2.09
N ALA A 154 -2.32 -11.69 3.35
CA ALA A 154 -3.23 -10.79 4.04
C ALA A 154 -2.90 -10.83 5.53
N ASP A 155 -2.65 -9.65 6.12
CA ASP A 155 -2.19 -9.51 7.50
C ASP A 155 -0.92 -10.34 7.77
N ASP A 156 0.07 -10.19 6.88
CA ASP A 156 1.29 -10.96 6.85
C ASP A 156 2.53 -10.06 6.73
N ASN A 157 3.59 -10.41 7.44
CA ASN A 157 4.85 -9.64 7.47
C ASN A 157 5.73 -9.81 6.21
N SER A 158 5.34 -10.63 5.26
CA SER A 158 6.14 -10.91 4.08
C SER A 158 6.13 -9.78 3.06
N ILE A 159 5.14 -8.87 3.15
CA ILE A 159 5.00 -7.73 2.24
C ILE A 159 4.48 -6.49 2.98
N VAL A 160 4.80 -5.30 2.47
CA VAL A 160 4.26 -4.01 2.95
C VAL A 160 3.05 -3.64 2.08
N ASP A 161 1.88 -4.14 2.46
CA ASP A 161 0.63 -4.05 1.71
C ASP A 161 0.20 -2.61 1.38
N ARG A 162 0.32 -1.66 2.30
CA ARG A 162 -0.02 -0.24 2.08
C ARG A 162 0.84 0.41 1.00
N GLU A 163 2.15 0.10 0.97
CA GLU A 163 3.04 0.62 -0.07
C GLU A 163 2.70 0.05 -1.43
N ILE A 164 2.40 -1.25 -1.49
CA ILE A 164 2.00 -1.90 -2.73
C ILE A 164 0.65 -1.34 -3.22
N ALA A 165 -0.32 -1.15 -2.32
CA ALA A 165 -1.61 -0.54 -2.66
C ALA A 165 -1.47 0.91 -3.17
N HIS A 166 -0.53 1.68 -2.62
CA HIS A 166 -0.19 3.01 -3.12
C HIS A 166 0.37 2.94 -4.55
N ARG A 167 1.34 2.06 -4.82
CA ARG A 167 1.89 1.84 -6.17
C ARG A 167 0.84 1.32 -7.16
N ALA A 168 -0.12 0.53 -6.69
CA ALA A 168 -1.22 0.01 -7.49
C ALA A 168 -2.30 1.07 -7.82
N GLY A 169 -2.09 2.33 -7.44
CA GLY A 169 -3.03 3.41 -7.72
C GLY A 169 -4.34 3.32 -6.92
N ILE A 170 -4.39 2.57 -5.82
CA ILE A 170 -5.61 2.44 -4.99
C ILE A 170 -5.85 3.69 -4.16
N GLY A 171 -4.79 4.35 -3.70
CA GLY A 171 -4.91 5.54 -2.88
C GLY A 171 -3.58 6.22 -2.60
N TRP A 172 -3.63 7.28 -1.77
CA TRP A 172 -2.45 8.01 -1.32
C TRP A 172 -2.20 7.78 0.17
N PHE A 173 -0.96 8.02 0.63
CA PHE A 173 -0.66 8.03 2.06
C PHE A 173 -1.17 9.31 2.71
N GLY A 174 -2.11 9.17 3.64
CA GLY A 174 -2.56 10.28 4.46
C GLY A 174 -1.50 10.74 5.46
N LYS A 175 -1.66 11.96 6.00
CA LYS A 175 -0.80 12.48 7.09
C LYS A 175 -0.84 11.60 8.35
N ASN A 176 -1.83 10.72 8.48
CA ASN A 176 -1.95 9.71 9.55
C ASN A 176 -1.24 8.39 9.25
N ALA A 177 -0.43 8.32 8.20
CA ALA A 177 0.28 7.13 7.73
C ALA A 177 -0.62 5.96 7.27
N ASN A 178 -1.91 6.15 7.12
CA ASN A 178 -2.81 5.18 6.49
C ASN A 178 -2.94 5.44 4.99
N LEU A 179 -3.32 4.39 4.24
CA LEU A 179 -3.74 4.55 2.86
C LEU A 179 -5.16 5.13 2.82
N LEU A 180 -5.36 6.19 2.03
CA LEU A 180 -6.65 6.83 1.81
C LEU A 180 -7.10 6.56 0.37
N VAL A 181 -8.25 5.90 0.24
CA VAL A 181 -8.88 5.65 -1.06
C VAL A 181 -9.74 6.86 -1.42
N PRO A 182 -9.65 7.41 -2.66
CA PRO A 182 -10.45 8.56 -3.08
C PRO A 182 -11.95 8.37 -2.81
N GLY A 183 -12.58 9.35 -2.17
CA GLY A 183 -14.01 9.32 -1.84
C GLY A 183 -14.42 8.34 -0.74
N ALA A 184 -13.52 7.44 -0.27
CA ALA A 184 -13.87 6.37 0.66
C ALA A 184 -13.04 6.35 1.95
N GLY A 185 -11.93 7.13 2.02
CA GLY A 185 -11.09 7.24 3.22
C GLY A 185 -10.23 6.00 3.48
N SER A 186 -9.90 5.74 4.76
CA SER A 186 -8.97 4.66 5.16
C SER A 186 -9.66 3.39 5.67
N TRP A 187 -10.95 3.23 5.41
CA TRP A 187 -11.78 2.15 5.96
C TRP A 187 -11.66 0.84 5.19
N PHE A 188 -10.44 0.37 4.94
CA PHE A 188 -10.17 -0.84 4.16
C PHE A 188 -9.16 -1.75 4.87
N VAL A 189 -9.45 -3.06 4.85
CA VAL A 189 -8.43 -4.09 5.02
C VAL A 189 -7.81 -4.38 3.66
N LEU A 190 -6.50 -4.61 3.65
CA LEU A 190 -5.70 -4.79 2.44
C LEU A 190 -5.09 -6.19 2.41
N GLY A 191 -4.86 -6.68 1.22
CA GLY A 191 -4.07 -7.86 0.98
C GLY A 191 -3.63 -7.92 -0.47
N ALA A 192 -2.74 -8.84 -0.80
CA ALA A 192 -2.16 -8.89 -2.12
C ALA A 192 -1.88 -10.31 -2.60
N VAL A 193 -1.79 -10.47 -3.90
CA VAL A 193 -1.32 -11.67 -4.57
C VAL A 193 -0.03 -11.33 -5.31
N VAL A 194 1.09 -11.89 -4.89
CA VAL A 194 2.39 -11.78 -5.58
C VAL A 194 2.45 -12.87 -6.65
N THR A 195 2.78 -12.50 -7.89
CA THR A 195 2.73 -13.41 -9.04
C THR A 195 3.87 -13.24 -10.02
N THR A 196 4.21 -14.33 -10.73
CA THR A 196 5.13 -14.30 -11.87
C THR A 196 4.46 -13.84 -13.18
N ALA A 197 3.15 -13.63 -13.20
CA ALA A 197 2.48 -13.05 -14.35
C ALA A 197 2.93 -11.61 -14.57
N ALA A 198 3.18 -11.24 -15.82
CA ALA A 198 3.44 -9.86 -16.23
C ALA A 198 2.12 -9.16 -16.52
N LEU A 199 1.57 -8.50 -15.53
CA LEU A 199 0.30 -7.78 -15.65
C LEU A 199 0.57 -6.28 -15.82
N PRO A 200 -0.25 -5.55 -16.60
CA PRO A 200 -0.12 -4.10 -16.72
C PRO A 200 -0.36 -3.43 -15.35
N ALA A 201 0.65 -2.72 -14.89
CA ALA A 201 0.57 -1.95 -13.65
C ALA A 201 -0.26 -0.67 -13.84
N ALA A 202 -0.80 -0.14 -12.75
CA ALA A 202 -1.39 1.19 -12.74
C ALA A 202 -0.34 2.24 -13.21
N PRO A 203 -0.77 3.34 -13.86
CA PRO A 203 0.14 4.36 -14.38
C PRO A 203 0.92 5.11 -13.28
N GLY A 204 0.60 4.88 -12.03
CA GLY A 204 1.29 5.44 -10.87
C GLY A 204 0.38 5.65 -9.68
N PRO A 205 0.94 6.18 -8.58
CA PRO A 205 0.18 6.47 -7.38
C PRO A 205 -0.88 7.57 -7.61
N VAL A 206 -1.98 7.49 -6.86
CA VAL A 206 -2.97 8.57 -6.80
C VAL A 206 -2.33 9.83 -6.20
N PRO A 207 -2.57 11.04 -6.74
CA PRO A 207 -2.10 12.29 -6.17
C PRO A 207 -2.52 12.47 -4.71
N ASP A 208 -1.68 13.16 -3.91
CA ASP A 208 -2.01 13.47 -2.52
C ASP A 208 -3.29 14.32 -2.40
N GLY A 209 -4.31 13.75 -1.80
CA GLY A 209 -5.58 14.43 -1.54
C GLY A 209 -5.66 15.09 -0.16
N CYS A 210 -4.60 15.09 0.65
CA CYS A 210 -4.59 15.74 1.97
C CYS A 210 -4.54 17.26 1.88
N GLY A 211 -3.75 17.83 0.98
CA GLY A 211 -3.58 19.27 0.85
C GLY A 211 -3.36 19.96 2.21
N PRO A 212 -4.10 21.04 2.54
CA PRO A 212 -3.98 21.75 3.82
C PRO A 212 -4.66 21.03 5.01
N CYS A 213 -5.39 19.94 4.78
CA CYS A 213 -6.13 19.23 5.83
C CYS A 213 -5.19 18.71 6.93
N ARG A 214 -5.55 18.95 8.20
CA ARG A 214 -4.81 18.50 9.39
C ARG A 214 -5.66 17.72 10.39
N ARG A 215 -6.90 17.38 10.05
CA ARG A 215 -7.87 16.76 10.98
C ARG A 215 -7.32 15.57 11.77
N CYS A 216 -6.55 14.70 11.12
CA CYS A 216 -5.95 13.54 11.78
C CYS A 216 -4.79 13.92 12.70
N VAL A 217 -4.01 14.95 12.36
CA VAL A 217 -2.90 15.45 13.18
C VAL A 217 -3.45 16.13 14.43
N ASP A 218 -4.37 17.08 14.25
CA ASP A 218 -4.95 17.85 15.35
C ASP A 218 -5.89 17.00 16.23
N GLY A 219 -6.51 15.97 15.64
CA GLY A 219 -7.36 15.00 16.35
C GLY A 219 -6.61 13.85 17.01
N CYS A 220 -5.28 13.76 16.90
CA CYS A 220 -4.51 12.72 17.57
C CYS A 220 -4.36 13.02 19.06
N PRO A 221 -5.02 12.28 19.98
CA PRO A 221 -5.12 12.67 21.38
C PRO A 221 -3.80 12.59 22.16
N THR A 222 -2.81 11.93 21.62
CA THR A 222 -1.46 11.80 22.21
C THR A 222 -0.39 12.53 21.39
N GLY A 223 -0.77 13.17 20.27
CA GLY A 223 0.18 13.78 19.36
C GLY A 223 1.18 12.79 18.75
N ALA A 224 0.77 11.54 18.55
CA ALA A 224 1.63 10.50 17.99
C ALA A 224 1.97 10.74 16.52
N ILE A 225 1.19 11.53 15.77
CA ILE A 225 1.52 11.93 14.39
C ILE A 225 2.48 13.12 14.47
N VAL A 226 3.78 12.83 14.47
CA VAL A 226 4.83 13.83 14.72
C VAL A 226 5.22 14.63 13.47
N ALA A 227 4.93 14.10 12.29
CA ALA A 227 5.04 14.77 11.01
C ALA A 227 4.07 14.11 10.01
N PRO A 228 3.76 14.75 8.86
CA PRO A 228 2.94 14.14 7.83
C PRO A 228 3.45 12.74 7.44
N GLY A 229 2.61 11.71 7.65
CA GLY A 229 2.95 10.31 7.37
C GLY A 229 3.94 9.67 8.36
N VAL A 230 4.29 10.33 9.47
CA VAL A 230 5.21 9.82 10.48
C VAL A 230 4.51 9.68 11.82
N VAL A 231 4.47 8.46 12.34
CA VAL A 231 3.86 8.14 13.64
C VAL A 231 4.95 7.67 14.62
N ASP A 232 4.96 8.28 15.80
CA ASP A 232 5.76 7.79 16.93
C ASP A 232 4.97 6.70 17.68
N ALA A 233 5.41 5.44 17.54
CA ALA A 233 4.75 4.30 18.16
C ALA A 233 4.70 4.40 19.68
N ARG A 234 5.70 5.03 20.31
CA ARG A 234 5.77 5.21 21.78
C ARG A 234 4.60 6.03 22.32
N ARG A 235 3.90 6.78 21.45
CA ARG A 235 2.75 7.64 21.77
C ARG A 235 1.46 7.15 21.10
N CYS A 236 1.53 6.20 20.17
CA CYS A 236 0.39 5.73 19.41
C CYS A 236 -0.49 4.78 20.24
N LEU A 237 -1.73 5.19 20.53
CA LEU A 237 -2.67 4.38 21.30
C LEU A 237 -2.86 2.98 20.70
N SER A 238 -2.90 2.88 19.36
CA SER A 238 -3.04 1.59 18.67
C SER A 238 -1.88 0.64 18.99
N TRP A 239 -0.65 1.14 19.06
CA TRP A 239 0.49 0.33 19.44
C TRP A 239 0.52 0.05 20.94
N LEU A 240 0.29 1.07 21.77
CA LEU A 240 0.32 0.94 23.23
C LEU A 240 -0.72 -0.06 23.77
N LEU A 241 -1.84 -0.23 23.09
CA LEU A 241 -2.87 -1.24 23.44
C LEU A 241 -2.44 -2.67 23.06
N GLN A 242 -1.55 -2.84 22.10
CA GLN A 242 -1.07 -4.14 21.62
C GLN A 242 0.28 -4.53 22.21
N LYS A 243 1.02 -3.54 22.71
CA LYS A 243 2.35 -3.73 23.29
C LYS A 243 2.24 -4.56 24.58
N PRO A 244 3.14 -5.56 24.80
CA PRO A 244 3.21 -6.27 26.07
C PRO A 244 3.52 -5.33 27.24
N GLY A 245 2.89 -5.59 28.40
CA GLY A 245 3.11 -4.84 29.62
C GLY A 245 1.95 -3.90 29.99
N PRO A 246 2.10 -3.12 31.07
CA PRO A 246 1.05 -2.22 31.53
C PRO A 246 0.88 -1.03 30.59
N PHE A 247 -0.38 -0.62 30.36
CA PHE A 247 -0.66 0.59 29.59
C PHE A 247 -0.18 1.85 30.34
N PRO A 248 0.56 2.78 29.70
CA PRO A 248 1.14 3.96 30.33
C PRO A 248 0.08 4.86 30.98
N ALA A 249 0.32 5.25 32.25
CA ALA A 249 -0.65 6.00 33.04
C ALA A 249 -0.97 7.37 32.42
N GLU A 250 0.02 8.03 31.87
CA GLU A 250 -0.08 9.35 31.24
C GLU A 250 -1.01 9.40 30.01
N TYR A 251 -1.25 8.26 29.37
CA TYR A 251 -2.15 8.18 28.20
C TYR A 251 -3.55 7.65 28.51
N ARG A 252 -3.85 7.30 29.78
CA ARG A 252 -5.17 6.75 30.15
C ARG A 252 -6.32 7.73 29.88
N ALA A 253 -6.12 9.01 30.18
CA ALA A 253 -7.13 10.03 29.87
C ALA A 253 -7.33 10.18 28.35
N ALA A 254 -6.26 10.16 27.56
CA ALA A 254 -6.32 10.21 26.11
C ALA A 254 -6.94 8.93 25.49
N LEU A 255 -6.77 7.78 26.14
CA LEU A 255 -7.37 6.52 25.72
C LEU A 255 -8.90 6.57 25.85
N GLY A 256 -9.44 7.11 26.96
CA GLY A 256 -10.88 7.15 27.24
C GLY A 256 -11.46 5.73 27.31
N ASP A 257 -12.53 5.51 26.55
CA ASP A 257 -13.26 4.23 26.49
C ASP A 257 -12.77 3.25 25.39
N ARG A 258 -11.65 3.52 24.73
CA ARG A 258 -11.11 2.66 23.67
C ARG A 258 -10.41 1.44 24.27
N LEU A 259 -10.76 0.26 23.79
CA LEU A 259 -10.17 -1.02 24.21
C LEU A 259 -9.22 -1.60 23.15
N TYR A 260 -9.43 -1.25 21.87
CA TYR A 260 -8.65 -1.75 20.75
C TYR A 260 -8.81 -0.84 19.54
#